data_7d17db88a5923fb1e23f8d433f93272c
#
_entry.id   7d17db88a5923fb1e23f8d433f93272c
#
_cell.length_a   1.000
_cell.length_b   1.000
_cell.length_c   1.000
_cell.angle_alpha   90.00
_cell.angle_beta   90.00
_cell.angle_gamma   90.00
#
_symmetry.space_group_name_H-M   'P 1'
#
loop_
_entity.id
_entity.type
_entity.pdbx_description
1 polymer ?
#
loop_
_entity_poly.entity_id
_entity_poly.type
_entity_poly.pdbx_seq_one_letter_code
_entity_poly.pdbx_strand_id
1 'polypeptide(L)'
;MRAAHRLARSSAAARVRCATSNAWTPEPNAARFGTSDVCDVHHQTAVDDATSERSVVIAAANYFKDYGGRTRFWGRVSTVRCYENNPLVRAALNEKGANRVLVVDGGASTRCALLGDNLAEIAAANGWSGIIINGCVRDSEDVRKHDVGVKAIGTHPLKSAKRDPGVRDVPVTFANVTFHPGHYVYADADGVVVSMKKLDL
;
A
#
# COMPACT_ATOMS: atom_id res chain seq x y z
N MET A 1 -60.00 51.81 -7.60
CA MET A 1 -58.65 52.20 -7.19
C MET A 1 -58.19 51.34 -6.04
N ARG A 2 -57.38 50.33 -6.31
CA ARG A 2 -56.56 49.61 -5.31
C ARG A 2 -55.35 49.02 -6.01
N ALA A 3 -54.17 49.58 -5.70
CA ALA A 3 -52.90 49.11 -6.18
C ALA A 3 -52.48 47.83 -5.49
N ALA A 4 -52.14 46.78 -6.27
CA ALA A 4 -51.62 45.55 -5.77
C ALA A 4 -50.09 45.57 -5.81
N HIS A 5 -49.44 45.59 -4.64
CA HIS A 5 -48.02 45.43 -4.49
C HIS A 5 -47.67 43.95 -4.72
N ARG A 6 -46.91 43.68 -5.79
CA ARG A 6 -46.22 42.39 -6.00
C ARG A 6 -44.88 42.43 -5.26
N LEU A 7 -44.80 41.66 -4.18
CA LEU A 7 -43.54 41.34 -3.53
C LEU A 7 -42.81 40.27 -4.34
N ALA A 8 -41.69 40.66 -4.98
CA ALA A 8 -40.77 39.72 -5.58
C ALA A 8 -39.95 39.02 -4.48
N ARG A 9 -40.19 37.74 -4.29
CA ARG A 9 -39.32 36.89 -3.44
C ARG A 9 -38.12 36.48 -4.26
N SER A 10 -36.97 37.08 -4.00
CA SER A 10 -35.66 36.65 -4.46
C SER A 10 -35.28 35.41 -3.65
N SER A 11 -35.36 34.23 -4.27
CA SER A 11 -34.77 33.01 -3.71
C SER A 11 -33.30 32.94 -4.12
N ALA A 12 -32.43 33.40 -3.24
CA ALA A 12 -30.99 33.14 -3.36
C ALA A 12 -30.76 31.66 -3.07
N ALA A 13 -30.70 30.86 -4.12
CA ALA A 13 -30.23 29.46 -4.02
C ALA A 13 -28.72 29.52 -3.72
N ALA A 14 -28.37 29.26 -2.46
CA ALA A 14 -27.01 29.04 -2.04
C ALA A 14 -26.46 27.81 -2.78
N ARG A 15 -25.67 28.02 -3.81
CA ARG A 15 -24.86 26.97 -4.43
C ARG A 15 -23.82 26.54 -3.40
N VAL A 16 -24.07 25.41 -2.77
CA VAL A 16 -23.03 24.68 -2.04
C VAL A 16 -21.97 24.30 -3.08
N ARG A 17 -20.89 25.05 -3.10
CA ARG A 17 -19.69 24.63 -3.83
C ARG A 17 -19.13 23.41 -3.14
N CYS A 18 -19.40 22.25 -3.70
CA CYS A 18 -18.68 21.05 -3.38
C CYS A 18 -17.20 21.31 -3.71
N ALA A 19 -16.37 21.46 -2.70
CA ALA A 19 -14.93 21.61 -2.88
C ALA A 19 -14.35 20.26 -3.33
N THR A 20 -14.45 19.98 -4.62
CA THR A 20 -13.73 18.89 -5.27
C THR A 20 -12.41 19.45 -5.79
N SER A 21 -11.39 19.46 -4.97
CA SER A 21 -10.00 19.43 -5.43
C SER A 21 -9.05 19.17 -4.25
N ASN A 22 -9.14 18.01 -3.64
CA ASN A 22 -7.89 17.38 -3.23
C ASN A 22 -7.30 16.77 -4.51
N ALA A 23 -6.76 17.61 -5.36
CA ALA A 23 -5.82 17.19 -6.38
C ALA A 23 -4.60 16.68 -5.60
N TRP A 24 -4.58 15.35 -5.36
CA TRP A 24 -3.44 14.66 -4.82
C TRP A 24 -2.28 14.90 -5.80
N THR A 25 -1.35 15.76 -5.42
CA THR A 25 -0.06 15.88 -6.09
C THR A 25 0.79 14.71 -5.59
N PRO A 26 1.35 13.88 -6.49
CA PRO A 26 2.29 12.85 -6.07
C PRO A 26 3.45 13.56 -5.38
N GLU A 27 3.55 13.40 -4.07
CA GLU A 27 4.81 13.66 -3.39
C GLU A 27 5.83 12.76 -4.11
N PRO A 28 6.94 13.29 -4.64
CA PRO A 28 7.95 12.44 -5.22
C PRO A 28 8.36 11.43 -4.14
N ASN A 29 8.23 10.15 -4.44
CA ASN A 29 8.55 9.04 -3.53
C ASN A 29 10.06 8.91 -3.33
N ALA A 30 10.77 10.01 -3.46
CA ALA A 30 12.18 10.24 -3.19
C ALA A 30 12.40 10.69 -1.75
N ALA A 31 11.54 10.27 -0.82
CA ALA A 31 11.79 10.51 0.59
C ALA A 31 13.12 9.85 0.98
N ARG A 32 14.05 10.66 1.45
CA ARG A 32 15.32 10.21 2.02
C ARG A 32 15.07 9.68 3.42
N PHE A 33 14.34 8.57 3.55
CA PHE A 33 14.19 7.91 4.84
C PHE A 33 14.94 6.58 4.83
N GLY A 34 15.47 6.17 5.95
CA GLY A 34 15.83 4.78 6.22
C GLY A 34 14.80 4.17 7.18
N THR A 35 14.50 2.88 7.05
CA THR A 35 13.68 2.21 8.07
C THR A 35 14.38 2.23 9.43
N SER A 36 15.72 2.26 9.47
CA SER A 36 16.51 2.50 10.66
C SER A 36 16.22 3.86 11.29
N ASP A 37 16.24 4.95 10.51
CA ASP A 37 15.96 6.30 10.99
C ASP A 37 14.54 6.40 11.54
N VAL A 38 13.58 5.76 10.86
CA VAL A 38 12.18 5.66 11.34
C VAL A 38 12.11 4.96 12.70
N CYS A 39 12.87 3.88 12.88
CA CYS A 39 12.92 3.17 14.15
C CYS A 39 13.56 4.02 15.24
N ASP A 40 14.66 4.69 14.94
CA ASP A 40 15.38 5.53 15.90
C ASP A 40 14.50 6.66 16.45
N VAL A 41 13.67 7.26 15.60
CA VAL A 41 12.77 8.36 16.00
C VAL A 41 11.49 7.85 16.65
N HIS A 42 10.90 6.77 16.15
CA HIS A 42 9.52 6.39 16.50
C HIS A 42 9.40 5.13 17.35
N HIS A 43 10.43 4.27 17.38
CA HIS A 43 10.39 3.03 18.17
C HIS A 43 10.88 3.27 19.61
N GLN A 44 11.86 4.14 19.81
CA GLN A 44 12.46 4.38 21.14
C GLN A 44 11.48 5.04 22.12
N THR A 45 10.61 5.93 21.64
CA THR A 45 9.58 6.57 22.48
C THR A 45 8.57 5.58 23.09
N ALA A 46 8.49 4.36 22.57
CA ALA A 46 7.57 3.33 23.06
C ALA A 46 8.21 2.37 24.09
N VAL A 47 9.55 2.38 24.23
CA VAL A 47 10.26 1.52 25.20
C VAL A 47 10.30 2.19 26.57
N ASP A 48 10.35 3.52 26.61
CA ASP A 48 10.47 4.30 27.85
C ASP A 48 9.12 4.56 28.54
N ASP A 49 8.01 4.37 27.84
CA ASP A 49 6.66 4.54 28.38
C ASP A 49 5.82 3.26 28.16
N ALA A 50 5.71 2.44 29.18
CA ALA A 50 4.92 1.20 29.17
C ALA A 50 3.41 1.43 28.94
N THR A 51 2.95 2.69 28.93
CA THR A 51 1.57 3.11 28.67
C THR A 51 1.35 3.64 27.26
N SER A 52 2.42 3.86 26.49
CA SER A 52 2.36 4.38 25.13
C SER A 52 2.07 3.26 24.11
N GLU A 53 1.02 3.40 23.34
CA GLU A 53 0.81 2.54 22.15
C GLU A 53 1.99 2.72 21.20
N ARG A 54 2.66 1.61 20.86
CA ARG A 54 3.78 1.63 19.91
C ARG A 54 3.35 2.28 18.60
N SER A 55 3.96 3.41 18.28
CA SER A 55 3.63 4.16 17.04
C SER A 55 4.04 3.40 15.78
N VAL A 56 5.02 2.50 15.89
CA VAL A 56 5.51 1.65 14.80
C VAL A 56 5.69 0.20 15.25
N VAL A 57 5.49 -0.73 14.30
CA VAL A 57 5.75 -2.17 14.47
C VAL A 57 6.66 -2.63 13.34
N ILE A 58 7.68 -3.42 13.69
CA ILE A 58 8.71 -3.89 12.75
C ILE A 58 8.38 -5.33 12.34
N ALA A 59 8.37 -5.60 11.04
CA ALA A 59 8.21 -6.96 10.52
C ALA A 59 9.42 -7.84 10.85
N ALA A 60 9.21 -9.15 10.93
CA ALA A 60 10.25 -10.11 11.24
C ALA A 60 11.45 -9.96 10.29
N ALA A 61 12.66 -9.96 10.87
CA ALA A 61 13.89 -9.83 10.13
C ALA A 61 14.07 -10.96 9.10
N ASN A 62 14.66 -10.63 7.96
CA ASN A 62 14.93 -11.58 6.86
C ASN A 62 13.69 -12.31 6.29
N TYR A 63 12.48 -11.84 6.60
CA TYR A 63 11.26 -12.46 6.08
C TYR A 63 11.06 -12.18 4.60
N PHE A 64 11.45 -11.01 4.13
CA PHE A 64 11.30 -10.57 2.75
C PHE A 64 12.63 -10.40 2.04
N LYS A 65 12.59 -10.57 0.70
CA LYS A 65 13.66 -10.22 -0.24
C LYS A 65 13.15 -9.17 -1.23
N ASP A 66 14.05 -8.34 -1.76
CA ASP A 66 13.74 -7.29 -2.72
C ASP A 66 13.80 -7.81 -4.14
N TYR A 67 12.73 -7.53 -4.92
CA TYR A 67 12.61 -7.95 -6.31
C TYR A 67 12.26 -6.80 -7.26
N GLY A 68 11.75 -5.67 -6.76
CA GLY A 68 11.40 -4.51 -7.56
C GLY A 68 12.60 -3.64 -7.95
N GLY A 69 12.40 -2.74 -8.91
CA GLY A 69 13.40 -1.74 -9.29
C GLY A 69 13.58 -0.67 -8.23
N ARG A 70 12.56 -0.42 -7.42
CA ARG A 70 12.61 0.52 -6.31
C ARG A 70 12.89 -0.23 -5.01
N THR A 71 14.04 0.01 -4.41
CA THR A 71 14.46 -0.66 -3.16
C THR A 71 13.90 0.02 -1.91
N ARG A 72 13.52 1.30 -2.02
CA ARG A 72 12.97 2.10 -0.93
C ARG A 72 11.61 2.65 -1.32
N PHE A 73 10.58 2.33 -0.55
CA PHE A 73 9.21 2.77 -0.85
C PHE A 73 8.37 2.82 0.42
N TRP A 74 7.36 3.67 0.39
CA TRP A 74 6.38 3.78 1.46
C TRP A 74 5.02 4.16 0.89
N GLY A 75 3.99 4.00 1.68
CA GLY A 75 2.66 4.43 1.31
C GLY A 75 1.56 3.90 2.21
N ARG A 76 0.36 4.35 1.91
CA ARG A 76 -0.85 3.88 2.58
C ARG A 76 -1.16 2.44 2.15
N VAL A 77 -1.46 1.60 3.11
CA VAL A 77 -1.71 0.17 2.90
C VAL A 77 -3.07 -0.07 2.25
N SER A 78 -3.08 -0.87 1.19
CA SER A 78 -4.23 -1.62 0.69
C SER A 78 -3.94 -3.11 0.82
N THR A 79 -4.92 -3.94 1.10
CA THR A 79 -4.69 -5.37 1.36
C THR A 79 -5.46 -6.28 0.43
N VAL A 80 -4.87 -7.41 0.12
CA VAL A 80 -5.50 -8.57 -0.54
C VAL A 80 -5.09 -9.83 0.22
N ARG A 81 -6.04 -10.69 0.55
CA ARG A 81 -5.78 -12.05 1.03
C ARG A 81 -6.26 -13.03 0.00
N CYS A 82 -5.36 -13.89 -0.47
CA CYS A 82 -5.63 -14.92 -1.47
C CYS A 82 -4.72 -16.12 -1.23
N TYR A 83 -5.06 -17.27 -1.79
CA TYR A 83 -4.23 -18.45 -1.66
C TYR A 83 -4.01 -19.09 -3.03
N GLU A 84 -2.77 -19.03 -3.52
CA GLU A 84 -2.34 -19.57 -4.82
C GLU A 84 -3.18 -19.09 -6.02
N ASN A 85 -3.82 -17.93 -5.88
CA ASN A 85 -4.66 -17.26 -6.88
C ASN A 85 -4.35 -15.76 -6.90
N ASN A 86 -4.32 -15.14 -8.08
CA ASN A 86 -4.00 -13.71 -8.20
C ASN A 86 -5.02 -12.81 -8.93
N PRO A 87 -6.28 -13.19 -9.16
CA PRO A 87 -7.23 -12.30 -9.84
C PRO A 87 -7.45 -10.99 -9.09
N LEU A 88 -7.57 -11.01 -7.75
CA LEU A 88 -7.72 -9.79 -6.94
C LEU A 88 -6.45 -8.96 -6.86
N VAL A 89 -5.27 -9.58 -6.89
CA VAL A 89 -3.99 -8.85 -6.99
C VAL A 89 -3.98 -8.06 -8.29
N ARG A 90 -4.33 -8.70 -9.42
CA ARG A 90 -4.45 -8.02 -10.71
C ARG A 90 -5.51 -6.91 -10.68
N ALA A 91 -6.68 -7.17 -10.12
CA ALA A 91 -7.76 -6.18 -10.02
C ALA A 91 -7.32 -4.95 -9.23
N ALA A 92 -6.67 -5.15 -8.07
CA ALA A 92 -6.15 -4.07 -7.25
C ALA A 92 -5.09 -3.25 -8.00
N LEU A 93 -4.12 -3.89 -8.65
CA LEU A 93 -3.04 -3.20 -9.34
C LEU A 93 -3.50 -2.44 -10.60
N ASN A 94 -4.65 -2.80 -11.20
CA ASN A 94 -5.26 -2.03 -12.28
C ASN A 94 -5.91 -0.72 -11.82
N GLU A 95 -6.12 -0.53 -10.53
CA GLU A 95 -6.61 0.74 -9.99
C GLU A 95 -5.46 1.77 -9.90
N LYS A 96 -5.81 3.07 -9.83
CA LYS A 96 -4.82 4.11 -9.52
C LYS A 96 -4.17 3.81 -8.16
N GLY A 97 -2.88 3.62 -8.15
CA GLY A 97 -2.11 3.33 -6.95
C GLY A 97 -2.06 4.50 -5.97
N ALA A 98 -1.94 5.73 -6.49
CA ALA A 98 -1.87 6.95 -5.69
C ALA A 98 -0.81 6.83 -4.56
N ASN A 99 0.36 6.30 -4.89
CA ASN A 99 1.46 5.96 -3.98
C ASN A 99 1.09 4.99 -2.83
N ARG A 100 0.01 4.25 -2.97
CA ARG A 100 -0.30 3.16 -2.01
C ARG A 100 0.69 2.01 -2.15
N VAL A 101 0.76 1.22 -1.10
CA VAL A 101 1.44 -0.08 -1.09
C VAL A 101 0.39 -1.18 -1.00
N LEU A 102 0.44 -2.12 -1.95
CA LEU A 102 -0.41 -3.30 -1.91
C LEU A 102 0.25 -4.39 -1.07
N VAL A 103 -0.41 -4.78 0.01
CA VAL A 103 0.04 -5.88 0.88
C VAL A 103 -0.81 -7.11 0.57
N VAL A 104 -0.15 -8.16 0.10
CA VAL A 104 -0.78 -9.41 -0.34
C VAL A 104 -0.45 -10.54 0.64
N ASP A 105 -1.45 -11.06 1.34
CA ASP A 105 -1.30 -12.29 2.09
C ASP A 105 -1.62 -13.50 1.20
N GLY A 106 -0.57 -14.17 0.77
CA GLY A 106 -0.62 -15.39 -0.05
C GLY A 106 -0.52 -16.67 0.78
N GLY A 107 -0.67 -16.59 2.11
CA GLY A 107 -0.56 -17.74 3.01
C GLY A 107 0.84 -18.36 3.07
N ALA A 108 1.87 -17.57 2.77
CA ALA A 108 3.27 -18.03 2.70
C ALA A 108 3.49 -19.20 1.73
N SER A 109 2.61 -19.43 0.75
CA SER A 109 2.79 -20.51 -0.21
C SER A 109 4.03 -20.28 -1.08
N THR A 110 4.83 -21.31 -1.19
CA THR A 110 6.00 -21.37 -2.08
C THR A 110 5.76 -22.26 -3.31
N ARG A 111 4.51 -22.63 -3.60
CA ARG A 111 4.17 -23.55 -4.69
C ARG A 111 3.83 -22.86 -6.00
N CYS A 112 3.60 -21.56 -5.99
CA CYS A 112 3.38 -20.76 -7.19
C CYS A 112 3.65 -19.27 -6.92
N ALA A 113 3.80 -18.50 -8.00
CA ALA A 113 3.99 -17.06 -7.93
C ALA A 113 2.67 -16.29 -8.05
N LEU A 114 2.47 -15.30 -7.18
CA LEU A 114 1.30 -14.41 -7.19
C LEU A 114 1.51 -13.17 -8.07
N LEU A 115 2.77 -12.77 -8.31
CA LEU A 115 3.17 -11.62 -9.11
C LEU A 115 4.30 -12.02 -10.05
N GLY A 116 4.31 -11.48 -11.25
CA GLY A 116 5.39 -11.53 -12.20
C GLY A 116 5.49 -10.20 -12.94
N ASP A 117 6.31 -10.14 -13.97
CA ASP A 117 6.63 -8.95 -14.78
C ASP A 117 5.40 -8.12 -15.16
N ASN A 118 4.41 -8.71 -15.82
CA ASN A 118 3.20 -8.00 -16.25
C ASN A 118 2.44 -7.28 -15.11
N LEU A 119 2.46 -7.82 -13.89
CA LEU A 119 1.79 -7.17 -12.76
C LEU A 119 2.66 -6.09 -12.13
N ALA A 120 3.97 -6.22 -12.17
CA ALA A 120 4.90 -5.18 -11.76
C ALA A 120 4.84 -3.97 -12.71
N GLU A 121 4.75 -4.21 -14.02
CA GLU A 121 4.53 -3.17 -15.03
C GLU A 121 3.23 -2.41 -14.79
N ILE A 122 2.10 -3.12 -14.60
CA ILE A 122 0.79 -2.53 -14.30
C ILE A 122 0.86 -1.69 -13.02
N ALA A 123 1.51 -2.19 -11.97
CA ALA A 123 1.66 -1.46 -10.72
C ALA A 123 2.44 -0.16 -10.89
N ALA A 124 3.57 -0.21 -11.59
CA ALA A 124 4.40 0.97 -11.88
C ALA A 124 3.61 2.00 -12.72
N ALA A 125 2.96 1.56 -13.80
CA ALA A 125 2.17 2.41 -14.70
C ALA A 125 1.00 3.10 -13.98
N ASN A 126 0.38 2.43 -12.99
CA ASN A 126 -0.74 2.96 -12.23
C ASN A 126 -0.31 3.75 -10.97
N GLY A 127 0.99 3.97 -10.75
CA GLY A 127 1.50 4.79 -9.66
C GLY A 127 1.39 4.14 -8.28
N TRP A 128 1.51 2.82 -8.19
CA TRP A 128 1.73 2.13 -6.93
C TRP A 128 3.16 2.36 -6.45
N SER A 129 3.32 2.62 -5.16
CA SER A 129 4.64 2.80 -4.55
C SER A 129 5.38 1.48 -4.42
N GLY A 130 4.67 0.44 -4.02
CA GLY A 130 5.23 -0.89 -3.86
C GLY A 130 4.19 -1.96 -3.62
N ILE A 131 4.69 -3.20 -3.56
CA ILE A 131 3.91 -4.41 -3.29
C ILE A 131 4.69 -5.26 -2.29
N ILE A 132 4.03 -5.72 -1.23
CA ILE A 132 4.59 -6.65 -0.24
C ILE A 132 3.79 -7.94 -0.30
N ILE A 133 4.46 -9.07 -0.54
CA ILE A 133 3.79 -10.34 -0.82
C ILE A 133 4.27 -11.41 0.17
N ASN A 134 3.34 -11.90 0.99
CA ASN A 134 3.52 -13.13 1.76
C ASN A 134 3.30 -14.35 0.85
N GLY A 135 4.21 -14.55 -0.09
CA GLY A 135 4.18 -15.53 -1.15
C GLY A 135 5.33 -15.31 -2.14
N CYS A 136 5.35 -16.07 -3.24
CA CYS A 136 6.41 -15.98 -4.23
C CYS A 136 6.07 -15.04 -5.40
N VAL A 137 7.14 -14.54 -6.05
CA VAL A 137 7.12 -13.85 -7.33
C VAL A 137 7.82 -14.71 -8.41
N ARG A 138 7.64 -14.35 -9.67
CA ARG A 138 8.37 -14.92 -10.81
C ARG A 138 8.90 -13.81 -11.71
N ASP A 139 9.62 -14.16 -12.74
CA ASP A 139 10.19 -13.22 -13.71
C ASP A 139 11.02 -12.13 -13.01
N SER A 140 11.79 -12.52 -11.97
CA SER A 140 12.39 -11.59 -11.01
C SER A 140 13.40 -10.62 -11.64
N GLU A 141 14.07 -11.00 -12.72
CA GLU A 141 14.97 -10.11 -13.46
C GLU A 141 14.21 -9.02 -14.21
N ASP A 142 13.01 -9.33 -14.74
CA ASP A 142 12.16 -8.39 -15.44
C ASP A 142 11.38 -7.50 -14.46
N VAL A 143 10.89 -8.07 -13.36
CA VAL A 143 10.25 -7.32 -12.25
C VAL A 143 11.16 -6.19 -11.75
N ARG A 144 12.48 -6.43 -11.70
CA ARG A 144 13.49 -5.46 -11.26
C ARG A 144 13.64 -4.25 -12.19
N LYS A 145 13.17 -4.33 -13.42
CA LYS A 145 13.23 -3.22 -14.40
C LYS A 145 12.15 -2.16 -14.19
N HIS A 146 11.08 -2.48 -13.44
CA HIS A 146 9.97 -1.57 -13.20
C HIS A 146 10.21 -0.69 -11.97
N ASP A 147 9.86 0.60 -12.08
CA ASP A 147 9.96 1.58 -10.98
C ASP A 147 8.83 1.38 -9.96
N VAL A 148 8.86 0.28 -9.27
CA VAL A 148 7.95 -0.09 -8.18
C VAL A 148 8.70 -0.95 -7.17
N GLY A 149 8.43 -0.76 -5.88
CA GLY A 149 8.98 -1.64 -4.83
C GLY A 149 8.28 -3.00 -4.86
N VAL A 150 9.04 -4.08 -4.76
CA VAL A 150 8.47 -5.43 -4.61
C VAL A 150 9.25 -6.20 -3.55
N LYS A 151 8.57 -6.54 -2.47
CA LYS A 151 9.08 -7.45 -1.44
C LYS A 151 8.28 -8.74 -1.43
N ALA A 152 8.97 -9.89 -1.40
CA ALA A 152 8.35 -11.20 -1.36
C ALA A 152 9.20 -12.20 -0.56
N ILE A 153 8.62 -13.33 -0.17
CA ILE A 153 9.36 -14.36 0.59
C ILE A 153 10.31 -15.18 -0.29
N GLY A 154 10.05 -15.27 -1.60
CA GLY A 154 10.87 -16.04 -2.53
C GLY A 154 10.41 -15.92 -3.98
N THR A 155 10.98 -16.77 -4.81
CA THR A 155 10.62 -16.91 -6.22
C THR A 155 10.10 -18.31 -6.53
N HIS A 156 9.18 -18.41 -7.51
CA HIS A 156 8.73 -19.69 -8.05
C HIS A 156 8.31 -19.52 -9.53
N PRO A 157 8.73 -20.39 -10.47
CA PRO A 157 8.46 -20.19 -11.89
C PRO A 157 6.99 -20.47 -12.28
N LEU A 158 6.28 -21.29 -11.51
CA LEU A 158 4.89 -21.62 -11.81
C LEU A 158 3.97 -20.45 -11.49
N LYS A 159 3.11 -20.07 -12.43
CA LYS A 159 2.04 -19.08 -12.20
C LYS A 159 0.96 -19.63 -11.28
N SER A 160 0.31 -18.73 -10.52
CA SER A 160 -0.86 -19.06 -9.71
C SER A 160 -2.10 -19.41 -10.54
N ALA A 161 -3.04 -20.10 -9.92
CA ALA A 161 -4.37 -20.35 -10.49
C ALA A 161 -5.18 -19.04 -10.61
N LYS A 162 -6.35 -19.12 -11.30
CA LYS A 162 -7.29 -18.00 -11.50
C LYS A 162 -8.72 -18.44 -11.17
N ARG A 163 -8.89 -19.19 -10.08
CA ARG A 163 -10.18 -19.82 -9.75
C ARG A 163 -10.90 -19.12 -8.61
N ASP A 164 -10.17 -18.81 -7.56
CA ASP A 164 -10.70 -18.17 -6.34
C ASP A 164 -10.14 -16.76 -6.22
N PRO A 165 -11.00 -15.74 -6.20
CA PRO A 165 -10.51 -14.36 -6.09
C PRO A 165 -9.83 -14.05 -4.75
N GLY A 166 -10.30 -14.59 -3.62
CA GLY A 166 -9.87 -14.19 -2.27
C GLY A 166 -10.71 -13.04 -1.68
N VAL A 167 -10.10 -12.22 -0.81
CA VAL A 167 -10.78 -11.10 -0.12
C VAL A 167 -9.89 -9.86 -0.13
N ARG A 168 -10.50 -8.67 -0.29
CA ARG A 168 -9.82 -7.36 -0.25
C ARG A 168 -10.17 -6.57 1.01
N ASP A 169 -9.32 -5.59 1.30
CA ASP A 169 -9.55 -4.56 2.31
C ASP A 169 -9.86 -5.13 3.71
N VAL A 170 -9.21 -6.23 4.04
CA VAL A 170 -9.25 -6.88 5.36
C VAL A 170 -7.87 -6.81 6.02
N PRO A 171 -7.79 -6.77 7.36
CA PRO A 171 -6.49 -6.92 8.04
C PRO A 171 -5.83 -8.25 7.68
N VAL A 172 -4.52 -8.22 7.44
CA VAL A 172 -3.71 -9.41 7.16
C VAL A 172 -2.51 -9.48 8.10
N THR A 173 -2.20 -10.65 8.62
CA THR A 173 -1.16 -10.85 9.64
C THR A 173 -0.13 -11.86 9.15
N PHE A 174 1.11 -11.43 9.02
CA PHE A 174 2.29 -12.25 8.71
C PHE A 174 3.56 -11.50 9.10
N ALA A 175 4.70 -12.17 9.11
CA ALA A 175 5.97 -11.58 9.52
C ALA A 175 5.90 -10.85 10.89
N ASN A 176 5.11 -11.40 11.83
CA ASN A 176 4.86 -10.86 13.19
C ASN A 176 4.20 -9.49 13.25
N VAL A 177 3.64 -8.98 12.15
CA VAL A 177 2.90 -7.72 12.11
C VAL A 177 1.53 -7.88 11.47
N THR A 178 0.58 -7.02 11.84
CA THR A 178 -0.73 -6.90 11.20
C THR A 178 -0.77 -5.65 10.33
N PHE A 179 -1.03 -5.86 9.05
CA PHE A 179 -1.24 -4.77 8.09
C PHE A 179 -2.75 -4.48 8.02
N HIS A 180 -3.14 -3.29 8.43
CA HIS A 180 -4.52 -2.82 8.32
C HIS A 180 -4.68 -1.94 7.07
N PRO A 181 -5.77 -2.07 6.31
CA PRO A 181 -6.10 -1.09 5.27
C PRO A 181 -6.11 0.32 5.85
N GLY A 182 -5.42 1.24 5.17
CA GLY A 182 -5.35 2.63 5.61
C GLY A 182 -4.19 2.99 6.51
N HIS A 183 -3.53 2.04 7.18
CA HIS A 183 -2.25 2.24 7.85
C HIS A 183 -1.15 2.59 6.85
N TYR A 184 0.05 2.82 7.31
CA TYR A 184 1.21 3.15 6.49
C TYR A 184 2.30 2.10 6.64
N VAL A 185 3.02 1.87 5.56
CA VAL A 185 4.18 0.98 5.55
C VAL A 185 5.37 1.72 4.94
N TYR A 186 6.54 1.49 5.52
CA TYR A 186 7.83 1.98 5.10
C TYR A 186 8.75 0.79 4.90
N ALA A 187 9.41 0.72 3.76
CA ALA A 187 10.22 -0.43 3.39
C ALA A 187 11.49 -0.01 2.67
N ASP A 188 12.59 -0.64 3.02
CA ASP A 188 13.88 -0.52 2.33
C ASP A 188 14.66 -1.85 2.41
N ALA A 189 15.96 -1.82 2.13
CA ALA A 189 16.80 -3.03 2.18
C ALA A 189 16.88 -3.65 3.58
N ASP A 190 16.76 -2.84 4.64
CA ASP A 190 16.91 -3.31 6.01
C ASP A 190 15.63 -3.95 6.56
N GLY A 191 14.44 -3.53 6.09
CA GLY A 191 13.22 -4.13 6.59
C GLY A 191 11.91 -3.49 6.14
N VAL A 192 10.88 -3.78 6.93
CA VAL A 192 9.51 -3.26 6.76
C VAL A 192 9.00 -2.78 8.11
N VAL A 193 8.59 -1.53 8.17
CA VAL A 193 8.01 -0.88 9.34
C VAL A 193 6.56 -0.50 9.04
N VAL A 194 5.66 -0.77 9.97
CA VAL A 194 4.23 -0.46 9.86
C VAL A 194 3.86 0.59 10.89
N SER A 195 3.09 1.59 10.50
CA SER A 195 2.57 2.63 11.38
C SER A 195 1.08 2.84 11.17
N MET A 196 0.35 3.16 12.24
CA MET A 196 -1.07 3.52 12.16
C MET A 196 -1.28 4.87 11.48
N LYS A 197 -0.29 5.76 11.54
CA LYS A 197 -0.33 7.14 11.01
C LYS A 197 0.80 7.35 10.00
N LYS A 198 0.61 8.33 9.11
CA LYS A 198 1.73 8.83 8.30
C LYS A 198 2.78 9.43 9.25
N LEU A 199 4.01 9.00 9.09
CA LEU A 199 5.14 9.51 9.86
C LEU A 199 5.74 10.74 9.16
N ASP A 200 6.22 11.68 9.95
CA ASP A 200 7.06 12.77 9.47
C ASP A 200 8.48 12.22 9.27
N LEU A 201 8.98 12.28 8.02
CA LEU A 201 10.23 11.66 7.58
C LEU A 201 11.29 12.70 7.25
#